data_05d20f02f9b6336ba5b346f91a630c31
#
_entry.id   05d20f02f9b6336ba5b346f91a630c31
#
_cell.length_a   1.000
_cell.length_b   1.000
_cell.length_c   1.000
_cell.angle_alpha   90.00
_cell.angle_beta   90.00
_cell.angle_gamma   90.00
#
_symmetry.space_group_name_H-M   'P 1'
#
loop_
_entity.id
_entity.type
_entity.pdbx_description
1 polymer ?
#
loop_
_entity_poly.entity_id
_entity_poly.type
_entity_poly.pdbx_seq_one_letter_code
_entity_poly.pdbx_strand_id
1 'polypeptide(L)'
;MIKRLCLACAGLLLLSSCGEYYRVQKSTDLGERYSFAKKSYNEKKYGRVVSLLEDIVPQLVGTNEGPQSTYLLADAYLQRGDESEASRYFQNYYTSYPKGPMVEEARFKAGYCLFQASPDPRLDQTATIGAIKELQSYLDFYPKGKHSSEVELMLFELQDKLAYKEFLAAKLYYNLGLYLGNNYESCIITAQNALKDYPFTKHKE
;
A
#
# COMPACT_ATOMS: atom_id res chain seq x y z
N MET A 1 15.62 20.85 43.11
CA MET A 1 14.90 19.62 43.53
C MET A 1 13.66 19.33 42.67
N ILE A 2 12.78 20.27 42.40
CA ILE A 2 11.53 20.07 41.61
C ILE A 2 11.77 19.52 40.21
N LYS A 3 12.77 19.98 39.44
CA LYS A 3 13.09 19.47 38.10
C LYS A 3 13.48 17.97 38.09
N ARG A 4 14.20 17.52 39.13
CA ARG A 4 14.59 16.10 39.25
C ARG A 4 13.39 15.21 39.64
N LEU A 5 12.47 15.75 40.44
CA LEU A 5 11.23 15.05 40.80
C LEU A 5 10.28 14.90 39.58
N CYS A 6 10.14 15.98 38.77
CA CYS A 6 9.35 15.93 37.53
C CYS A 6 9.92 14.92 36.51
N LEU A 7 11.25 14.81 36.36
CA LEU A 7 11.87 13.82 35.49
C LEU A 7 11.65 12.38 36.01
N ALA A 8 11.70 12.14 37.30
CA ALA A 8 11.42 10.82 37.90
C ALA A 8 9.95 10.42 37.73
N CYS A 9 9.01 11.36 37.92
CA CYS A 9 7.58 11.10 37.68
C CYS A 9 7.28 10.84 36.21
N ALA A 10 7.90 11.56 35.27
CA ALA A 10 7.75 11.31 33.83
C ALA A 10 8.30 9.94 33.42
N GLY A 11 9.41 9.49 34.02
CA GLY A 11 9.97 8.17 33.79
C GLY A 11 9.06 7.03 34.28
N LEU A 12 8.41 7.18 35.44
CA LEU A 12 7.47 6.21 35.98
C LEU A 12 6.20 6.06 35.15
N LEU A 13 5.69 7.14 34.54
CA LEU A 13 4.54 7.10 33.66
C LEU A 13 4.83 6.36 32.34
N LEU A 14 6.05 6.40 31.85
CA LEU A 14 6.45 5.66 30.63
C LEU A 14 6.54 4.15 30.89
N LEU A 15 6.93 3.71 32.07
CA LEU A 15 7.02 2.29 32.41
C LEU A 15 5.66 1.62 32.60
N SER A 16 4.65 2.35 33.10
CA SER A 16 3.29 1.79 33.28
C SER A 16 2.60 1.49 31.94
N SER A 17 2.82 2.28 30.90
CA SER A 17 2.22 2.07 29.57
C SER A 17 2.75 0.83 28.85
N CYS A 18 3.96 0.37 29.14
CA CYS A 18 4.50 -0.88 28.58
C CYS A 18 3.89 -2.12 29.20
N GLY A 19 3.67 -2.11 30.53
CA GLY A 19 3.09 -3.26 31.25
C GLY A 19 1.66 -3.56 30.81
N GLU A 20 0.82 -2.53 30.62
CA GLU A 20 -0.55 -2.69 30.15
C GLU A 20 -0.62 -3.32 28.74
N TYR A 21 0.23 -2.85 27.82
CA TYR A 21 0.29 -3.40 26.45
C TYR A 21 0.61 -4.90 26.45
N TYR A 22 1.66 -5.33 27.17
CA TYR A 22 2.04 -6.76 27.22
C TYR A 22 0.98 -7.64 27.86
N ARG A 23 0.24 -7.13 28.86
CA ARG A 23 -0.89 -7.83 29.45
C ARG A 23 -2.00 -8.03 28.43
N VAL A 24 -2.40 -6.96 27.73
CA VAL A 24 -3.47 -7.02 26.72
C VAL A 24 -3.07 -7.88 25.52
N GLN A 25 -1.82 -7.82 25.07
CA GLN A 25 -1.33 -8.67 23.98
C GLN A 25 -1.47 -10.16 24.27
N LYS A 26 -1.34 -10.57 25.54
CA LYS A 26 -1.51 -11.95 26.00
C LYS A 26 -2.94 -12.30 26.38
N SER A 27 -3.86 -11.33 26.38
CA SER A 27 -5.26 -11.55 26.69
C SER A 27 -5.94 -12.42 25.64
N THR A 28 -6.79 -13.34 26.09
CA THR A 28 -7.67 -14.13 25.20
C THR A 28 -8.97 -13.39 24.87
N ASP A 29 -9.23 -12.25 25.52
CA ASP A 29 -10.40 -11.42 25.26
C ASP A 29 -10.17 -10.57 24.00
N LEU A 30 -10.87 -10.95 22.91
CA LEU A 30 -10.80 -10.26 21.61
C LEU A 30 -11.29 -8.81 21.72
N GLY A 31 -12.32 -8.55 22.54
CA GLY A 31 -12.88 -7.21 22.76
C GLY A 31 -11.89 -6.28 23.46
N GLU A 32 -11.17 -6.80 24.49
CA GLU A 32 -10.12 -6.07 25.18
C GLU A 32 -8.98 -5.72 24.21
N ARG A 33 -8.49 -6.70 23.44
CA ARG A 33 -7.43 -6.48 22.43
C ARG A 33 -7.83 -5.47 21.38
N TYR A 34 -9.06 -5.57 20.85
CA TYR A 34 -9.58 -4.63 19.84
C TYR A 34 -9.72 -3.21 20.39
N SER A 35 -10.27 -3.06 21.60
CA SER A 35 -10.42 -1.77 22.26
C SER A 35 -9.07 -1.08 22.51
N PHE A 36 -8.07 -1.85 22.94
CA PHE A 36 -6.72 -1.33 23.15
C PHE A 36 -6.01 -1.01 21.83
N ALA A 37 -6.29 -1.76 20.74
CA ALA A 37 -5.79 -1.44 19.41
C ALA A 37 -6.35 -0.10 18.90
N LYS A 38 -7.65 0.18 19.10
CA LYS A 38 -8.25 1.50 18.77
C LYS A 38 -7.60 2.64 19.55
N LYS A 39 -7.37 2.45 20.86
CA LYS A 39 -6.63 3.42 21.69
C LYS A 39 -5.23 3.66 21.13
N SER A 40 -4.49 2.58 20.83
CA SER A 40 -3.14 2.63 20.28
C SER A 40 -3.09 3.33 18.91
N TYR A 41 -4.11 3.14 18.08
CA TYR A 41 -4.23 3.81 16.79
C TYR A 41 -4.37 5.33 16.94
N ASN A 42 -5.25 5.78 17.84
CA ASN A 42 -5.43 7.20 18.16
C ASN A 42 -4.14 7.84 18.73
N GLU A 43 -3.32 7.05 19.40
CA GLU A 43 -2.00 7.44 19.89
C GLU A 43 -0.89 7.33 18.83
N LYS A 44 -1.23 6.98 17.57
CA LYS A 44 -0.30 6.76 16.44
C LYS A 44 0.74 5.67 16.71
N LYS A 45 0.45 4.73 17.60
CA LYS A 45 1.30 3.57 17.95
C LYS A 45 1.01 2.39 17.01
N TYR A 46 1.16 2.60 15.71
CA TYR A 46 0.72 1.67 14.66
C TYR A 46 1.35 0.27 14.78
N GLY A 47 2.60 0.15 15.23
CA GLY A 47 3.22 -1.15 15.51
C GLY A 47 2.47 -1.98 16.56
N ARG A 48 1.91 -1.33 17.61
CA ARG A 48 1.08 -2.01 18.61
C ARG A 48 -0.27 -2.43 18.01
N VAL A 49 -0.85 -1.58 17.15
CA VAL A 49 -2.10 -1.90 16.45
C VAL A 49 -1.94 -3.18 15.63
N VAL A 50 -0.90 -3.25 14.80
CA VAL A 50 -0.60 -4.43 13.98
C VAL A 50 -0.45 -5.66 14.86
N SER A 51 0.43 -5.63 15.87
CA SER A 51 0.66 -6.78 16.76
C SER A 51 -0.58 -7.26 17.54
N LEU A 52 -1.55 -6.37 17.78
CA LEU A 52 -2.79 -6.74 18.47
C LEU A 52 -3.85 -7.28 17.51
N LEU A 53 -3.95 -6.72 16.29
CA LEU A 53 -5.03 -7.02 15.37
C LEU A 53 -4.73 -8.18 14.43
N GLU A 54 -3.46 -8.41 14.09
CA GLU A 54 -3.06 -9.42 13.09
C GLU A 54 -3.60 -10.82 13.44
N ASP A 55 -3.52 -11.20 14.71
CA ASP A 55 -3.99 -12.50 15.20
C ASP A 55 -5.51 -12.56 15.39
N ILE A 56 -6.17 -11.42 15.67
CA ILE A 56 -7.59 -11.43 16.03
C ILE A 56 -8.53 -11.08 14.88
N VAL A 57 -8.06 -10.37 13.86
CA VAL A 57 -8.88 -10.01 12.69
C VAL A 57 -9.53 -11.22 12.04
N PRO A 58 -8.84 -12.37 11.81
CA PRO A 58 -9.49 -13.56 11.27
C PRO A 58 -10.61 -14.12 12.18
N GLN A 59 -10.49 -13.94 13.50
CA GLN A 59 -11.47 -14.41 14.49
C GLN A 59 -12.68 -13.48 14.61
N LEU A 60 -12.54 -12.22 14.16
CA LEU A 60 -13.60 -11.22 14.18
C LEU A 60 -14.46 -11.22 12.90
N VAL A 61 -14.13 -12.06 11.91
CA VAL A 61 -14.92 -12.21 10.68
C VAL A 61 -16.35 -12.67 11.06
N GLY A 62 -17.35 -11.93 10.54
CA GLY A 62 -18.76 -12.19 10.84
C GLY A 62 -19.28 -11.52 12.12
N THR A 63 -18.41 -10.85 12.91
CA THR A 63 -18.84 -10.02 14.05
C THR A 63 -19.06 -8.56 13.61
N ASN A 64 -19.66 -7.77 14.49
CA ASN A 64 -19.85 -6.33 14.25
C ASN A 64 -18.52 -5.55 14.18
N GLU A 65 -17.50 -6.03 14.86
CA GLU A 65 -16.17 -5.44 14.93
C GLU A 65 -15.30 -5.81 13.70
N GLY A 66 -15.64 -6.89 13.00
CA GLY A 66 -14.87 -7.44 11.88
C GLY A 66 -14.52 -6.40 10.81
N PRO A 67 -15.48 -5.67 10.23
CA PRO A 67 -15.18 -4.66 9.21
C PRO A 67 -14.23 -3.58 9.72
N GLN A 68 -14.50 -3.01 10.87
CA GLN A 68 -13.70 -1.92 11.42
C GLN A 68 -12.30 -2.38 11.82
N SER A 69 -12.16 -3.58 12.41
CA SER A 69 -10.84 -4.12 12.80
C SER A 69 -9.97 -4.42 11.59
N THR A 70 -10.53 -4.99 10.52
CA THR A 70 -9.81 -5.26 9.27
C THR A 70 -9.32 -3.97 8.61
N TYR A 71 -10.19 -2.96 8.53
CA TYR A 71 -9.82 -1.66 7.97
C TYR A 71 -8.76 -0.96 8.82
N LEU A 72 -8.89 -1.00 10.14
CA LEU A 72 -7.94 -0.39 11.07
C LEU A 72 -6.55 -1.04 10.97
N LEU A 73 -6.50 -2.36 10.79
CA LEU A 73 -5.25 -3.11 10.59
C LEU A 73 -4.60 -2.70 9.26
N ALA A 74 -5.38 -2.66 8.17
CA ALA A 74 -4.90 -2.22 6.86
C ALA A 74 -4.29 -0.81 6.91
N ASP A 75 -5.01 0.12 7.55
CA ASP A 75 -4.55 1.50 7.67
C ASP A 75 -3.33 1.63 8.59
N ALA A 76 -3.24 0.82 9.65
CA ALA A 76 -2.05 0.79 10.50
C ALA A 76 -0.79 0.31 9.77
N TYR A 77 -0.91 -0.66 8.86
CA TYR A 77 0.19 -1.05 7.98
C TYR A 77 0.59 0.08 7.04
N LEU A 78 -0.39 0.76 6.41
CA LEU A 78 -0.11 1.92 5.54
C LEU A 78 0.63 3.04 6.29
N GLN A 79 0.19 3.35 7.52
CA GLN A 79 0.84 4.38 8.35
C GLN A 79 2.25 4.01 8.80
N ARG A 80 2.61 2.72 8.74
CA ARG A 80 3.97 2.23 9.01
C ARG A 80 4.87 2.25 7.79
N GLY A 81 4.32 2.41 6.58
CA GLY A 81 5.04 2.26 5.32
C GLY A 81 5.21 0.79 4.89
N ASP A 82 4.32 -0.09 5.35
CA ASP A 82 4.27 -1.50 4.95
C ASP A 82 3.21 -1.65 3.83
N GLU A 83 3.43 -1.02 2.68
CA GLU A 83 2.45 -0.81 1.61
C GLU A 83 1.88 -2.12 1.06
N SER A 84 2.72 -3.14 0.88
CA SER A 84 2.27 -4.44 0.36
C SER A 84 1.28 -5.13 1.29
N GLU A 85 1.56 -5.13 2.60
CA GLU A 85 0.67 -5.69 3.60
C GLU A 85 -0.62 -4.85 3.74
N ALA A 86 -0.49 -3.51 3.72
CA ALA A 86 -1.64 -2.62 3.72
C ALA A 86 -2.57 -2.91 2.54
N SER A 87 -2.04 -3.01 1.31
CA SER A 87 -2.83 -3.37 0.13
C SER A 87 -3.56 -4.69 0.31
N ARG A 88 -2.88 -5.73 0.79
CA ARG A 88 -3.46 -7.06 1.02
C ARG A 88 -4.64 -7.00 2.02
N TYR A 89 -4.51 -6.24 3.11
CA TYR A 89 -5.60 -6.11 4.09
C TYR A 89 -6.74 -5.22 3.61
N PHE A 90 -6.49 -4.20 2.78
CA PHE A 90 -7.56 -3.45 2.11
C PHE A 90 -8.31 -4.31 1.09
N GLN A 91 -7.62 -5.17 0.34
CA GLN A 91 -8.23 -6.16 -0.55
C GLN A 91 -9.09 -7.15 0.23
N ASN A 92 -8.58 -7.64 1.36
CA ASN A 92 -9.36 -8.51 2.26
C ASN A 92 -10.62 -7.81 2.77
N TYR A 93 -10.54 -6.50 3.11
CA TYR A 93 -11.70 -5.74 3.55
C TYR A 93 -12.81 -5.74 2.50
N TYR A 94 -12.56 -5.28 1.29
CA TYR A 94 -13.62 -5.15 0.29
C TYR A 94 -14.13 -6.52 -0.24
N THR A 95 -13.32 -7.56 -0.12
CA THR A 95 -13.72 -8.92 -0.48
C THR A 95 -14.62 -9.54 0.59
N SER A 96 -14.24 -9.41 1.85
CA SER A 96 -14.99 -9.97 2.98
C SER A 96 -16.24 -9.16 3.33
N TYR A 97 -16.23 -7.87 3.08
CA TYR A 97 -17.32 -6.94 3.42
C TYR A 97 -17.79 -6.11 2.22
N PRO A 98 -18.31 -6.73 1.14
CA PRO A 98 -18.63 -6.03 -0.12
C PRO A 98 -19.74 -4.96 0.00
N LYS A 99 -20.48 -4.95 1.10
CA LYS A 99 -21.49 -3.92 1.44
C LYS A 99 -21.04 -3.03 2.61
N GLY A 100 -19.79 -3.13 3.01
CA GLY A 100 -19.25 -2.33 4.11
C GLY A 100 -19.17 -0.84 3.75
N PRO A 101 -19.24 0.05 4.76
CA PRO A 101 -19.27 1.51 4.51
C PRO A 101 -17.95 2.05 3.92
N MET A 102 -16.84 1.32 4.04
CA MET A 102 -15.51 1.74 3.60
C MET A 102 -15.04 0.99 2.33
N VAL A 103 -15.93 0.33 1.58
CA VAL A 103 -15.55 -0.51 0.43
C VAL A 103 -14.89 0.30 -0.68
N GLU A 104 -15.45 1.45 -1.05
CA GLU A 104 -14.85 2.34 -2.06
C GLU A 104 -13.48 2.83 -1.61
N GLU A 105 -13.37 3.31 -0.38
CA GLU A 105 -12.11 3.80 0.20
C GLU A 105 -11.07 2.68 0.30
N ALA A 106 -11.47 1.46 0.67
CA ALA A 106 -10.58 0.31 0.75
C ALA A 106 -10.05 -0.10 -0.64
N ARG A 107 -10.89 -0.09 -1.68
CA ARG A 107 -10.43 -0.35 -3.07
C ARG A 107 -9.44 0.70 -3.54
N PHE A 108 -9.73 1.97 -3.29
CA PHE A 108 -8.79 3.05 -3.60
C PHE A 108 -7.47 2.85 -2.88
N LYS A 109 -7.50 2.65 -1.55
CA LYS A 109 -6.29 2.49 -0.74
C LYS A 109 -5.48 1.23 -1.10
N ALA A 110 -6.13 0.14 -1.52
CA ALA A 110 -5.41 -1.04 -2.01
C ALA A 110 -4.54 -0.71 -3.23
N GLY A 111 -5.10 -0.02 -4.22
CA GLY A 111 -4.36 0.45 -5.39
C GLY A 111 -3.31 1.52 -5.05
N TYR A 112 -3.64 2.46 -4.18
CA TYR A 112 -2.74 3.50 -3.70
C TYR A 112 -1.48 2.93 -3.03
N CYS A 113 -1.64 1.93 -2.16
CA CYS A 113 -0.51 1.27 -1.51
C CYS A 113 0.45 0.64 -2.54
N LEU A 114 -0.09 -0.06 -3.56
CA LEU A 114 0.73 -0.64 -4.61
C LEU A 114 1.38 0.43 -5.52
N PHE A 115 0.69 1.55 -5.74
CA PHE A 115 1.27 2.71 -6.42
C PHE A 115 2.50 3.23 -5.67
N GLN A 116 2.41 3.39 -4.35
CA GLN A 116 3.53 3.81 -3.50
C GLN A 116 4.67 2.78 -3.49
N ALA A 117 4.34 1.48 -3.49
CA ALA A 117 5.31 0.39 -3.54
C ALA A 117 5.95 0.19 -4.92
N SER A 118 5.48 0.88 -5.97
CA SER A 118 6.00 0.75 -7.34
C SER A 118 7.46 1.19 -7.43
N PRO A 119 8.39 0.31 -7.83
CA PRO A 119 9.83 0.58 -7.77
C PRO A 119 10.34 1.48 -8.92
N ASP A 120 11.65 1.77 -8.90
CA ASP A 120 12.34 2.44 -10.02
C ASP A 120 12.12 1.64 -11.33
N PRO A 121 11.96 2.31 -12.50
CA PRO A 121 11.74 1.66 -13.79
C PRO A 121 12.77 0.61 -14.19
N ARG A 122 13.99 0.71 -13.70
CA ARG A 122 15.08 -0.23 -13.99
C ARG A 122 14.99 -1.57 -13.25
N LEU A 123 14.11 -1.63 -12.24
CA LEU A 123 13.89 -2.83 -11.44
C LEU A 123 12.73 -3.68 -12.01
N ASP A 124 12.42 -4.78 -11.35
CA ASP A 124 11.24 -5.59 -11.67
C ASP A 124 9.95 -4.78 -11.47
N GLN A 125 9.05 -4.82 -12.46
CA GLN A 125 7.83 -4.02 -12.48
C GLN A 125 6.57 -4.81 -12.11
N THR A 126 6.70 -5.97 -11.48
CA THR A 126 5.55 -6.79 -11.05
C THR A 126 4.62 -5.99 -10.13
N ALA A 127 5.18 -5.22 -9.18
CA ALA A 127 4.40 -4.37 -8.29
C ALA A 127 3.67 -3.25 -9.06
N THR A 128 4.33 -2.62 -10.05
CA THR A 128 3.74 -1.59 -10.92
C THR A 128 2.54 -2.14 -11.71
N ILE A 129 2.68 -3.33 -12.29
CA ILE A 129 1.60 -4.01 -13.03
C ILE A 129 0.45 -4.35 -12.09
N GLY A 130 0.76 -4.82 -10.86
CA GLY A 130 -0.22 -5.05 -9.81
C GLY A 130 -1.00 -3.78 -9.43
N ALA A 131 -0.30 -2.66 -9.28
CA ALA A 131 -0.90 -1.36 -9.01
C ALA A 131 -1.86 -0.92 -10.12
N ILE A 132 -1.45 -1.03 -11.38
CA ILE A 132 -2.29 -0.70 -12.54
C ILE A 132 -3.58 -1.53 -12.52
N LYS A 133 -3.47 -2.85 -12.30
CA LYS A 133 -4.63 -3.74 -12.24
C LYS A 133 -5.60 -3.36 -11.12
N GLU A 134 -5.09 -3.06 -9.94
CA GLU A 134 -5.91 -2.71 -8.78
C GLU A 134 -6.60 -1.35 -8.96
N LEU A 135 -5.88 -0.35 -9.47
CA LEU A 135 -6.41 0.98 -9.75
C LEU A 135 -7.43 0.97 -10.90
N GLN A 136 -7.20 0.16 -11.94
CA GLN A 136 -8.18 -0.03 -13.01
C GLN A 136 -9.46 -0.68 -12.48
N SER A 137 -9.32 -1.69 -11.61
CA SER A 137 -10.46 -2.31 -10.94
C SER A 137 -11.26 -1.29 -10.10
N TYR A 138 -10.60 -0.31 -9.46
CA TYR A 138 -11.32 0.76 -8.78
C TYR A 138 -12.20 1.56 -9.77
N LEU A 139 -11.68 1.97 -10.93
CA LEU A 139 -12.46 2.72 -11.93
C LEU A 139 -13.60 1.90 -12.54
N ASP A 140 -13.42 0.58 -12.69
CA ASP A 140 -14.46 -0.33 -13.20
C ASP A 140 -15.67 -0.36 -12.24
N PHE A 141 -15.45 -0.34 -10.91
CA PHE A 141 -16.50 -0.31 -9.91
C PHE A 141 -17.04 1.11 -9.64
N TYR A 142 -16.17 2.12 -9.71
CA TYR A 142 -16.46 3.50 -9.32
C TYR A 142 -15.98 4.50 -10.38
N PRO A 143 -16.55 4.48 -11.62
CA PRO A 143 -16.09 5.37 -12.71
C PRO A 143 -16.28 6.86 -12.42
N LYS A 144 -17.15 7.19 -11.47
CA LYS A 144 -17.40 8.54 -10.97
C LYS A 144 -17.26 8.61 -9.44
N GLY A 145 -16.41 7.77 -8.89
CA GLY A 145 -16.14 7.71 -7.46
C GLY A 145 -15.34 8.90 -6.97
N LYS A 146 -15.24 9.01 -5.66
CA LYS A 146 -14.55 10.12 -4.96
C LYS A 146 -13.09 10.30 -5.43
N HIS A 147 -12.41 9.20 -5.76
CA HIS A 147 -10.99 9.19 -6.12
C HIS A 147 -10.73 8.95 -7.62
N SER A 148 -11.77 8.96 -8.49
CA SER A 148 -11.61 8.57 -9.91
C SER A 148 -10.56 9.42 -10.64
N SER A 149 -10.59 10.73 -10.48
CA SER A 149 -9.62 11.62 -11.13
C SER A 149 -8.18 11.42 -10.59
N GLU A 150 -8.03 11.13 -9.31
CA GLU A 150 -6.73 10.82 -8.69
C GLU A 150 -6.18 9.48 -9.22
N VAL A 151 -7.05 8.47 -9.34
CA VAL A 151 -6.70 7.16 -9.88
C VAL A 151 -6.30 7.23 -11.35
N GLU A 152 -6.97 8.05 -12.16
CA GLU A 152 -6.58 8.29 -13.56
C GLU A 152 -5.17 8.86 -13.68
N LEU A 153 -4.81 9.80 -12.81
CA LEU A 153 -3.45 10.37 -12.76
C LEU A 153 -2.41 9.31 -12.35
N MET A 154 -2.72 8.51 -11.32
CA MET A 154 -1.83 7.41 -10.89
C MET A 154 -1.62 6.38 -12.01
N LEU A 155 -2.67 6.00 -12.71
CA LEU A 155 -2.59 5.08 -13.85
C LEU A 155 -1.70 5.63 -14.95
N PHE A 156 -1.85 6.93 -15.26
CA PHE A 156 -0.98 7.59 -16.24
C PHE A 156 0.49 7.54 -15.79
N GLU A 157 0.80 7.85 -14.54
CA GLU A 157 2.17 7.81 -14.01
C GLU A 157 2.79 6.40 -14.05
N LEU A 158 2.01 5.38 -13.72
CA LEU A 158 2.49 4.00 -13.76
C LEU A 158 2.73 3.52 -15.21
N GLN A 159 1.84 3.88 -16.13
CA GLN A 159 2.01 3.58 -17.56
C GLN A 159 3.22 4.30 -18.14
N ASP A 160 3.43 5.57 -17.78
CA ASP A 160 4.60 6.35 -18.20
C ASP A 160 5.91 5.77 -17.63
N LYS A 161 5.88 5.23 -16.41
CA LYS A 161 7.00 4.49 -15.81
C LYS A 161 7.34 3.22 -16.61
N LEU A 162 6.35 2.45 -17.03
CA LEU A 162 6.56 1.27 -17.88
C LEU A 162 7.09 1.65 -19.27
N ALA A 163 6.55 2.70 -19.87
CA ALA A 163 7.06 3.25 -21.12
C ALA A 163 8.54 3.67 -21.00
N TYR A 164 8.91 4.30 -19.88
CA TYR A 164 10.30 4.68 -19.63
C TYR A 164 11.23 3.46 -19.49
N LYS A 165 10.76 2.36 -18.90
CA LYS A 165 11.50 1.09 -18.88
C LYS A 165 11.80 0.59 -20.30
N GLU A 166 10.79 0.60 -21.19
CA GLU A 166 10.96 0.20 -22.59
C GLU A 166 11.91 1.14 -23.35
N PHE A 167 11.81 2.45 -23.09
CA PHE A 167 12.77 3.43 -23.62
C PHE A 167 14.21 3.11 -23.20
N LEU A 168 14.44 2.75 -21.92
CA LEU A 168 15.78 2.38 -21.45
C LEU A 168 16.28 1.09 -22.12
N ALA A 169 15.41 0.13 -22.39
CA ALA A 169 15.74 -1.10 -23.12
C ALA A 169 16.11 -0.78 -24.59
N ALA A 170 15.30 0.03 -25.27
CA ALA A 170 15.61 0.48 -26.64
C ALA A 170 16.95 1.23 -26.71
N LYS A 171 17.20 2.13 -25.76
CA LYS A 171 18.47 2.86 -25.64
C LYS A 171 19.66 1.94 -25.41
N LEU A 172 19.49 0.87 -24.61
CA LEU A 172 20.53 -0.14 -24.44
C LEU A 172 20.83 -0.86 -25.76
N TYR A 173 19.82 -1.31 -26.51
CA TYR A 173 20.02 -1.93 -27.83
C TYR A 173 20.71 -0.99 -28.81
N TYR A 174 20.33 0.30 -28.83
CA TYR A 174 21.00 1.31 -29.64
C TYR A 174 22.50 1.41 -29.32
N ASN A 175 22.86 1.50 -28.04
CA ASN A 175 24.24 1.61 -27.60
C ASN A 175 25.07 0.34 -27.90
N LEU A 176 24.44 -0.84 -27.88
CA LEU A 176 25.08 -2.12 -28.21
C LEU A 176 25.20 -2.36 -29.73
N GLY A 177 24.47 -1.63 -30.55
CA GLY A 177 24.36 -1.85 -31.99
C GLY A 177 25.68 -1.87 -32.75
N LEU A 178 26.68 -1.12 -32.25
CA LEU A 178 28.01 -1.04 -32.85
C LEU A 178 28.96 -2.21 -32.44
N TYR A 179 28.68 -2.90 -31.32
CA TYR A 179 29.66 -3.81 -30.70
C TYR A 179 29.28 -5.29 -30.75
N LEU A 180 27.97 -5.63 -30.79
CA LEU A 180 27.49 -7.00 -30.58
C LEU A 180 26.53 -7.49 -31.69
N GLY A 181 26.65 -7.03 -32.91
CA GLY A 181 25.79 -7.42 -34.02
C GLY A 181 24.68 -6.42 -34.31
N ASN A 182 23.63 -6.82 -35.06
CA ASN A 182 22.56 -5.90 -35.50
C ASN A 182 21.53 -5.66 -34.40
N ASN A 183 21.91 -4.95 -33.33
CA ASN A 183 20.97 -4.60 -32.24
C ASN A 183 20.08 -3.38 -32.59
N TYR A 184 20.33 -2.69 -33.71
CA TYR A 184 19.48 -1.58 -34.16
C TYR A 184 18.06 -2.03 -34.53
N GLU A 185 17.93 -3.23 -35.12
CA GLU A 185 16.61 -3.81 -35.39
C GLU A 185 15.84 -4.05 -34.08
N SER A 186 16.49 -4.62 -33.06
CA SER A 186 15.91 -4.81 -31.72
C SER A 186 15.53 -3.47 -31.09
N CYS A 187 16.35 -2.43 -31.25
CA CYS A 187 16.02 -1.07 -30.80
C CYS A 187 14.74 -0.55 -31.44
N ILE A 188 14.61 -0.67 -32.77
CA ILE A 188 13.44 -0.20 -33.54
C ILE A 188 12.20 -0.95 -33.08
N ILE A 189 12.25 -2.28 -33.00
CA ILE A 189 11.11 -3.11 -32.58
C ILE A 189 10.68 -2.74 -31.15
N THR A 190 11.62 -2.61 -30.22
CA THR A 190 11.31 -2.24 -28.82
C THR A 190 10.67 -0.87 -28.74
N ALA A 191 11.21 0.13 -29.45
CA ALA A 191 10.64 1.47 -29.48
C ALA A 191 9.23 1.50 -30.10
N GLN A 192 9.01 0.78 -31.20
CA GLN A 192 7.69 0.69 -31.85
C GLN A 192 6.66 0.02 -30.94
N ASN A 193 7.02 -1.07 -30.26
CA ASN A 193 6.15 -1.72 -29.29
C ASN A 193 5.81 -0.78 -28.12
N ALA A 194 6.80 -0.09 -27.57
CA ALA A 194 6.59 0.88 -26.50
C ALA A 194 5.60 1.99 -26.89
N LEU A 195 5.75 2.57 -28.08
CA LEU A 195 4.83 3.60 -28.57
C LEU A 195 3.42 3.08 -28.85
N LYS A 196 3.29 1.81 -29.25
CA LYS A 196 2.00 1.15 -29.44
C LYS A 196 1.30 0.88 -28.11
N ASP A 197 2.05 0.36 -27.11
CA ASP A 197 1.50 -0.05 -25.83
C ASP A 197 1.25 1.15 -24.89
N TYR A 198 2.06 2.23 -25.05
CA TYR A 198 1.98 3.45 -24.24
C TYR A 198 1.85 4.73 -25.09
N PRO A 199 0.75 4.90 -25.84
CA PRO A 199 0.62 5.99 -26.85
C PRO A 199 0.64 7.40 -26.26
N PHE A 200 0.37 7.53 -24.95
CA PHE A 200 0.32 8.84 -24.26
C PHE A 200 1.57 9.14 -23.42
N THR A 201 2.62 8.30 -23.50
CA THR A 201 3.86 8.51 -22.74
C THR A 201 4.53 9.85 -23.06
N LYS A 202 5.23 10.40 -22.05
CA LYS A 202 6.12 11.58 -22.20
C LYS A 202 7.42 11.25 -22.91
N HIS A 203 7.76 9.96 -23.11
CA HIS A 203 9.03 9.47 -23.64
C HIS A 203 8.94 9.12 -25.15
N LYS A 204 8.27 9.96 -25.94
CA LYS A 204 8.08 9.73 -27.39
C LYS A 204 9.23 10.20 -28.27
N GLU A 205 10.11 11.09 -27.74
CA GLU A 205 11.23 11.71 -28.45
C GLU A 205 12.57 11.06 -28.11
#